data_6d994041e1d26d94ec10e8f87240461c
#
_entry.id   6d994041e1d26d94ec10e8f87240461c
#
_cell.length_a   1.000
_cell.length_b   1.000
_cell.length_c   1.000
_cell.angle_alpha   90.00
_cell.angle_beta   90.00
_cell.angle_gamma   90.00
#
_symmetry.space_group_name_H-M   'P 1'
#
loop_
_entity.id
_entity.type
_entity.pdbx_description
1 polymer ?
#
loop_
_entity_poly.entity_id
_entity_poly.type
_entity_poly.pdbx_seq_one_letter_code
_entity_poly.pdbx_strand_id
1 'polypeptide(L)'
;MNFEIWITYVATVLLLMSTPGPSQLLMLSNAATNGLRRGLFTAAGDLTANLLQMLAAGLGLAALIATSATTLAVIKWLGVAYLVFLGVKQILKARIAAPGDAPRASRKTLWMQGFITSAANPKAVVFFAALFPLFIDGALLFWPQFAILSATYLTIDGLFLTAYGASASWLARRLQGPARLWLDRIGGSFMILAAVLLGLKSLRNAS
;
A
#
# COMPACT_ATOMS: atom_id res chain seq x y z
N MET A 1 8.52 25.60 7.82
CA MET A 1 9.06 24.29 8.21
C MET A 1 10.58 24.37 8.12
N ASN A 2 11.31 23.87 9.13
CA ASN A 2 12.77 23.83 9.12
C ASN A 2 13.25 22.79 8.10
N PHE A 3 14.32 23.10 7.35
CA PHE A 3 14.89 22.24 6.32
C PHE A 3 15.42 20.91 6.91
N GLU A 4 15.99 20.92 8.10
CA GLU A 4 16.48 19.71 8.79
C GLU A 4 15.33 18.75 9.14
N ILE A 5 14.19 19.27 9.60
CA ILE A 5 12.98 18.49 9.86
C ILE A 5 12.48 17.85 8.56
N TRP A 6 12.48 18.61 7.46
CA TRP A 6 12.04 18.09 6.16
C TRP A 6 12.97 16.99 5.63
N ILE A 7 14.31 17.15 5.72
CA ILE A 7 15.26 16.09 5.32
C ILE A 7 15.08 14.84 6.16
N THR A 8 14.90 15.00 7.47
CA THR A 8 14.65 13.87 8.37
C THR A 8 13.35 13.14 8.01
N TYR A 9 12.31 13.89 7.64
CA TYR A 9 11.07 13.30 7.15
C TYR A 9 11.28 12.53 5.83
N VAL A 10 11.95 13.12 4.84
CA VAL A 10 12.30 12.45 3.58
C VAL A 10 13.05 11.15 3.84
N ALA A 11 14.08 11.17 4.67
CA ALA A 11 14.86 9.98 5.03
C ALA A 11 13.97 8.91 5.69
N THR A 12 13.09 9.32 6.60
CA THR A 12 12.14 8.43 7.28
C THR A 12 11.18 7.77 6.27
N VAL A 13 10.62 8.55 5.34
CA VAL A 13 9.72 8.03 4.29
C VAL A 13 10.45 7.09 3.35
N LEU A 14 11.67 7.42 2.93
CA LEU A 14 12.49 6.54 2.08
C LEU A 14 12.78 5.21 2.77
N LEU A 15 13.15 5.21 4.04
CA LEU A 15 13.36 3.99 4.83
C LEU A 15 12.06 3.18 4.95
N LEU A 16 10.96 3.85 5.19
CA LEU A 16 9.63 3.21 5.24
C LEU A 16 9.31 2.52 3.91
N MET A 17 9.50 3.19 2.78
CA MET A 17 9.19 2.67 1.45
C MET A 17 10.17 1.60 0.96
N SER A 18 11.39 1.60 1.46
CA SER A 18 12.40 0.56 1.14
C SER A 18 11.98 -0.84 1.63
N THR A 19 11.10 -0.91 2.61
CA THR A 19 10.54 -2.18 3.08
C THR A 19 9.24 -2.47 2.34
N PRO A 20 9.18 -3.46 1.43
CA PRO A 20 7.96 -3.76 0.70
C PRO A 20 6.84 -4.19 1.65
N GLY A 21 5.65 -3.66 1.42
CA GLY A 21 4.44 -3.93 2.19
C GLY A 21 3.26 -4.32 1.29
N PRO A 22 2.05 -4.44 1.86
CA PRO A 22 0.85 -4.83 1.12
C PRO A 22 0.59 -4.00 -0.13
N SER A 23 0.76 -2.69 -0.06
CA SER A 23 0.53 -1.76 -1.18
C SER A 23 1.47 -2.03 -2.36
N GLN A 24 2.77 -2.19 -2.09
CA GLN A 24 3.77 -2.48 -3.11
C GLN A 24 3.55 -3.86 -3.74
N LEU A 25 3.20 -4.87 -2.93
CA LEU A 25 2.91 -6.22 -3.42
C LEU A 25 1.63 -6.25 -4.26
N LEU A 26 0.58 -5.51 -3.87
CA LEU A 26 -0.62 -5.36 -4.68
C LEU A 26 -0.33 -4.65 -6.00
N MET A 27 0.49 -3.59 -5.98
CA MET A 27 0.89 -2.87 -7.18
C MET A 27 1.69 -3.76 -8.15
N LEU A 28 2.66 -4.53 -7.64
CA LEU A 28 3.40 -5.55 -8.42
C LEU A 28 2.42 -6.50 -9.12
N SER A 29 1.50 -7.07 -8.36
CA SER A 29 0.53 -8.04 -8.86
C SER A 29 -0.39 -7.45 -9.92
N ASN A 30 -1.00 -6.29 -9.64
CA ASN A 30 -1.94 -5.65 -10.55
C ASN A 30 -1.26 -5.16 -11.82
N ALA A 31 -0.02 -4.66 -11.74
CA ALA A 31 0.73 -4.23 -12.91
C ALA A 31 1.22 -5.41 -13.78
N ALA A 32 1.60 -6.52 -13.16
CA ALA A 32 1.96 -7.74 -13.88
C ALA A 32 0.77 -8.29 -14.70
N THR A 33 -0.41 -8.32 -14.07
CA THR A 33 -1.63 -8.91 -14.68
C THR A 33 -2.30 -7.96 -15.67
N ASN A 34 -2.43 -6.66 -15.34
CA ASN A 34 -3.23 -5.71 -16.11
C ASN A 34 -2.39 -4.74 -16.94
N GLY A 35 -1.06 -4.76 -16.80
CA GLY A 35 -0.11 -3.81 -17.36
C GLY A 35 0.02 -2.53 -16.54
N LEU A 36 1.14 -1.81 -16.71
CA LEU A 36 1.46 -0.61 -15.92
C LEU A 36 0.35 0.46 -15.96
N ARG A 37 -0.13 0.84 -17.17
CA ARG A 37 -1.14 1.90 -17.31
C ARG A 37 -2.41 1.65 -16.49
N ARG A 38 -2.83 0.40 -16.36
CA ARG A 38 -3.97 0.04 -15.50
C ARG A 38 -3.54 -0.09 -14.04
N GLY A 39 -2.36 -0.62 -13.76
CA GLY A 39 -1.78 -0.69 -12.42
C GLY A 39 -1.69 0.69 -11.74
N LEU A 40 -1.47 1.76 -12.49
CA LEU A 40 -1.46 3.13 -11.95
C LEU A 40 -2.78 3.54 -11.27
N PHE A 41 -3.91 2.92 -11.62
CA PHE A 41 -5.16 3.13 -10.86
C PHE A 41 -5.09 2.52 -9.45
N THR A 42 -4.34 1.43 -9.27
CA THR A 42 -4.05 0.89 -7.93
C THR A 42 -3.21 1.88 -7.13
N ALA A 43 -2.16 2.45 -7.73
CA ALA A 43 -1.36 3.49 -7.08
C ALA A 43 -2.20 4.72 -6.74
N ALA A 44 -3.06 5.18 -7.66
CA ALA A 44 -3.95 6.32 -7.39
C ALA A 44 -4.91 6.06 -6.22
N GLY A 45 -5.45 4.84 -6.09
CA GLY A 45 -6.27 4.45 -4.94
C GLY A 45 -5.49 4.46 -3.64
N ASP A 46 -4.29 3.91 -3.65
CA ASP A 46 -3.37 3.89 -2.50
C ASP A 46 -3.03 5.30 -2.02
N LEU A 47 -2.57 6.17 -2.93
CA LEU A 47 -2.23 7.56 -2.61
C LEU A 47 -3.44 8.36 -2.09
N THR A 48 -4.65 8.07 -2.60
CA THR A 48 -5.88 8.69 -2.07
C THR A 48 -6.13 8.28 -0.62
N ALA A 49 -5.98 7.01 -0.29
CA ALA A 49 -6.12 6.53 1.09
C ALA A 49 -5.06 7.14 2.00
N ASN A 50 -3.80 7.20 1.55
CA ASN A 50 -2.71 7.82 2.31
C ASN A 50 -2.96 9.30 2.58
N LEU A 51 -3.46 10.06 1.60
CA LEU A 51 -3.83 11.47 1.79
C LEU A 51 -4.91 11.64 2.86
N LEU A 52 -5.96 10.80 2.84
CA LEU A 52 -7.01 10.83 3.85
C LEU A 52 -6.49 10.44 5.24
N GLN A 53 -5.58 9.47 5.32
CA GLN A 53 -4.93 9.09 6.57
C GLN A 53 -4.05 10.24 7.12
N MET A 54 -3.31 10.93 6.26
CA MET A 54 -2.54 12.12 6.65
C MET A 54 -3.44 13.24 7.16
N LEU A 55 -4.57 13.51 6.49
CA LEU A 55 -5.57 14.48 6.94
C LEU A 55 -6.12 14.11 8.32
N ALA A 56 -6.51 12.85 8.51
CA ALA A 56 -6.99 12.36 9.80
C ALA A 56 -5.92 12.48 10.89
N ALA A 57 -4.66 12.19 10.56
CA ALA A 57 -3.54 12.33 11.48
C ALA A 57 -3.26 13.79 11.87
N GLY A 58 -3.23 14.67 10.88
CA GLY A 58 -2.98 16.09 11.07
C GLY A 58 -4.10 16.79 11.87
N LEU A 59 -5.33 16.31 11.77
CA LEU A 59 -6.48 16.80 12.55
C LEU A 59 -6.60 16.13 13.94
N GLY A 60 -5.64 15.29 14.34
CA GLY A 60 -5.63 14.61 15.63
C GLY A 60 -6.55 13.38 15.75
N LEU A 61 -7.39 13.10 14.74
CA LEU A 61 -8.30 11.94 14.74
C LEU A 61 -7.52 10.61 14.77
N ALA A 62 -6.36 10.55 14.13
CA ALA A 62 -5.53 9.35 14.08
C ALA A 62 -4.95 8.99 15.44
N ALA A 63 -4.68 9.97 16.31
CA ALA A 63 -4.22 9.73 17.69
C ALA A 63 -5.30 8.99 18.50
N LEU A 64 -6.57 9.34 18.34
CA LEU A 64 -7.68 8.65 18.98
C LEU A 64 -7.81 7.19 18.53
N ILE A 65 -7.57 6.92 17.24
CA ILE A 65 -7.58 5.57 16.67
C ILE A 65 -6.38 4.77 17.21
N ALA A 66 -5.21 5.39 17.29
CA ALA A 66 -3.98 4.74 17.75
C ALA A 66 -4.00 4.38 19.25
N THR A 67 -4.77 5.09 20.08
CA THR A 67 -4.92 4.78 21.51
C THR A 67 -5.82 3.58 21.77
N SER A 68 -6.64 3.17 20.80
CA SER A 68 -7.52 2.01 20.93
C SER A 68 -6.87 0.76 20.32
N ALA A 69 -6.30 -0.11 21.16
CA ALA A 69 -5.73 -1.39 20.74
C ALA A 69 -6.76 -2.24 19.96
N THR A 70 -8.03 -2.20 20.36
CA THR A 70 -9.12 -2.92 19.70
C THR A 70 -9.36 -2.38 18.29
N THR A 71 -9.43 -1.06 18.12
CA THR A 71 -9.63 -0.43 16.80
C THR A 71 -8.49 -0.77 15.84
N LEU A 72 -7.24 -0.68 16.30
CA LEU A 72 -6.07 -1.07 15.51
C LEU A 72 -6.10 -2.56 15.16
N ALA A 73 -6.48 -3.43 16.09
CA ALA A 73 -6.63 -4.85 15.83
C ALA A 73 -7.71 -5.14 14.77
N VAL A 74 -8.88 -4.51 14.86
CA VAL A 74 -9.96 -4.65 13.87
C VAL A 74 -9.50 -4.21 12.48
N ILE A 75 -8.94 -3.01 12.34
CA ILE A 75 -8.43 -2.49 11.05
C ILE A 75 -7.43 -3.48 10.44
N LYS A 76 -6.51 -3.97 11.25
CA LYS A 76 -5.48 -4.92 10.83
C LYS A 76 -6.06 -6.25 10.35
N TRP A 77 -6.98 -6.85 11.12
CA TRP A 77 -7.56 -8.12 10.75
C TRP A 77 -8.46 -8.02 9.51
N LEU A 78 -9.15 -6.89 9.33
CA LEU A 78 -9.86 -6.60 8.08
C LEU A 78 -8.90 -6.51 6.88
N GLY A 79 -7.73 -5.87 7.07
CA GLY A 79 -6.69 -5.82 6.05
C GLY A 79 -6.11 -7.19 5.71
N VAL A 80 -5.82 -8.01 6.72
CA VAL A 80 -5.36 -9.40 6.55
C VAL A 80 -6.39 -10.22 5.76
N ALA A 81 -7.65 -10.20 6.18
CA ALA A 81 -8.73 -10.91 5.50
C ALA A 81 -8.88 -10.47 4.03
N TYR A 82 -8.81 -9.17 3.78
CA TYR A 82 -8.89 -8.61 2.44
C TYR A 82 -7.71 -9.03 1.53
N LEU A 83 -6.49 -9.03 2.04
CA LEU A 83 -5.31 -9.48 1.30
C LEU A 83 -5.36 -10.98 0.99
N VAL A 84 -5.80 -11.79 1.94
CA VAL A 84 -6.03 -13.24 1.71
C VAL A 84 -7.06 -13.43 0.62
N PHE A 85 -8.20 -12.72 0.69
CA PHE A 85 -9.25 -12.76 -0.33
C PHE A 85 -8.70 -12.40 -1.72
N LEU A 86 -7.94 -11.32 -1.85
CA LEU A 86 -7.33 -10.91 -3.11
C LEU A 86 -6.33 -11.94 -3.63
N GLY A 87 -5.46 -12.46 -2.75
CA GLY A 87 -4.46 -13.46 -3.10
C GLY A 87 -5.09 -14.77 -3.59
N VAL A 88 -6.07 -15.28 -2.88
CA VAL A 88 -6.83 -16.48 -3.27
C VAL A 88 -7.53 -16.26 -4.60
N LYS A 89 -8.25 -15.13 -4.76
CA LYS A 89 -8.94 -14.78 -6.00
C LYS A 89 -7.98 -14.74 -7.19
N GLN A 90 -6.78 -14.23 -7.01
CA GLN A 90 -5.77 -14.17 -8.07
C GLN A 90 -5.24 -15.56 -8.44
N ILE A 91 -4.94 -16.40 -7.46
CA ILE A 91 -4.47 -17.78 -7.69
C ILE A 91 -5.54 -18.60 -8.41
N LEU A 92 -6.80 -18.47 -8.00
CA LEU A 92 -7.92 -19.16 -8.63
C LEU A 92 -8.14 -18.71 -10.08
N LYS A 93 -8.06 -17.39 -10.34
CA LYS A 93 -8.13 -16.85 -11.70
C LYS A 93 -7.03 -17.41 -12.60
N ALA A 94 -5.79 -17.53 -12.09
CA ALA A 94 -4.67 -18.11 -12.83
C ALA A 94 -4.85 -19.60 -13.17
N ARG A 95 -5.71 -20.30 -12.44
CA ARG A 95 -6.04 -21.72 -12.73
C ARG A 95 -7.08 -21.89 -13.84
N ILE A 96 -7.97 -20.92 -14.03
CA ILE A 96 -9.17 -21.05 -14.87
C ILE A 96 -8.98 -20.38 -16.26
N ALA A 97 -8.11 -19.38 -16.36
CA ALA A 97 -7.92 -18.64 -17.59
C ALA A 97 -6.83 -19.29 -18.46
N ALA A 98 -7.17 -19.60 -19.72
CA ALA A 98 -6.17 -19.89 -20.73
C ALA A 98 -5.23 -18.70 -20.91
N PRO A 99 -3.95 -18.90 -21.26
CA PRO A 99 -2.99 -17.80 -21.44
C PRO A 99 -3.51 -16.83 -22.50
N GLY A 100 -3.90 -15.63 -22.11
CA GLY A 100 -4.38 -14.57 -22.99
C GLY A 100 -5.82 -14.09 -22.77
N ASP A 101 -6.71 -14.88 -22.21
CA ASP A 101 -8.17 -14.62 -22.16
C ASP A 101 -8.70 -14.06 -20.84
N ALA A 102 -7.87 -13.86 -19.81
CA ALA A 102 -8.34 -13.31 -18.56
C ALA A 102 -8.80 -11.84 -18.73
N PRO A 103 -10.08 -11.52 -18.52
CA PRO A 103 -10.57 -10.15 -18.64
C PRO A 103 -9.80 -9.25 -17.66
N ARG A 104 -9.24 -8.16 -18.20
CA ARG A 104 -8.51 -7.17 -17.40
C ARG A 104 -9.45 -6.52 -16.40
N ALA A 105 -8.98 -6.34 -15.17
CA ALA A 105 -9.78 -5.68 -14.14
C ALA A 105 -10.15 -4.24 -14.56
N SER A 106 -11.34 -3.78 -14.15
CA SER A 106 -11.77 -2.41 -14.42
C SER A 106 -10.87 -1.41 -13.66
N ARG A 107 -10.78 -0.18 -14.17
CA ARG A 107 -10.02 0.89 -13.51
C ARG A 107 -10.54 1.16 -12.09
N LYS A 108 -11.86 1.18 -11.93
CA LYS A 108 -12.54 1.34 -10.64
C LYS A 108 -12.15 0.22 -9.66
N THR A 109 -12.16 -1.02 -10.13
CA THR A 109 -11.76 -2.17 -9.30
C THR A 109 -10.31 -2.04 -8.82
N LEU A 110 -9.39 -1.66 -9.71
CA LEU A 110 -7.98 -1.48 -9.37
C LEU A 110 -7.77 -0.34 -8.39
N TRP A 111 -8.47 0.80 -8.58
CA TRP A 111 -8.45 1.91 -7.65
C TRP A 111 -8.97 1.51 -6.27
N MET A 112 -10.13 0.84 -6.21
CA MET A 112 -10.70 0.34 -4.94
C MET A 112 -9.77 -0.64 -4.22
N GLN A 113 -9.10 -1.52 -4.96
CA GLN A 113 -8.13 -2.44 -4.37
C GLN A 113 -6.97 -1.68 -3.72
N GLY A 114 -6.40 -0.69 -4.42
CA GLY A 114 -5.35 0.16 -3.87
C GLY A 114 -5.83 0.90 -2.63
N PHE A 115 -6.97 1.56 -2.73
CA PHE A 115 -7.56 2.33 -1.64
C PHE A 115 -7.79 1.48 -0.38
N ILE A 116 -8.50 0.35 -0.50
CA ILE A 116 -8.81 -0.50 0.65
C ILE A 116 -7.53 -1.11 1.24
N THR A 117 -6.59 -1.57 0.40
CA THR A 117 -5.33 -2.15 0.86
C THR A 117 -4.51 -1.13 1.65
N SER A 118 -4.43 0.12 1.18
CA SER A 118 -3.70 1.17 1.87
C SER A 118 -4.42 1.64 3.13
N ALA A 119 -5.74 1.84 3.08
CA ALA A 119 -6.55 2.24 4.24
C ALA A 119 -6.48 1.22 5.39
N ALA A 120 -6.40 -0.08 5.04
CA ALA A 120 -6.24 -1.17 6.01
C ALA A 120 -4.77 -1.55 6.28
N ASN A 121 -3.79 -0.82 5.72
CA ASN A 121 -2.38 -1.12 5.89
C ASN A 121 -1.87 -0.63 7.25
N PRO A 122 -1.58 -1.54 8.21
CA PRO A 122 -1.15 -1.12 9.54
C PRO A 122 0.17 -0.34 9.53
N LYS A 123 1.03 -0.55 8.52
CA LYS A 123 2.27 0.20 8.35
C LYS A 123 1.98 1.68 8.09
N ALA A 124 1.04 1.98 7.20
CA ALA A 124 0.62 3.35 6.87
C ALA A 124 -0.13 3.98 8.05
N VAL A 125 -1.09 3.26 8.64
CA VAL A 125 -1.87 3.73 9.80
C VAL A 125 -0.94 4.12 10.96
N VAL A 126 0.00 3.24 11.35
CA VAL A 126 0.94 3.52 12.44
C VAL A 126 1.88 4.67 12.08
N PHE A 127 2.39 4.72 10.84
CA PHE A 127 3.24 5.82 10.40
C PHE A 127 2.52 7.16 10.52
N PHE A 128 1.32 7.28 9.96
CA PHE A 128 0.59 8.54 10.00
C PHE A 128 0.10 8.91 11.41
N ALA A 129 -0.34 7.94 12.19
CA ALA A 129 -0.83 8.21 13.54
C ALA A 129 0.28 8.59 14.52
N ALA A 130 1.45 7.95 14.43
CA ALA A 130 2.51 8.10 15.42
C ALA A 130 3.67 8.99 14.97
N LEU A 131 4.07 8.91 13.71
CA LEU A 131 5.29 9.59 13.22
C LEU A 131 4.97 10.90 12.48
N PHE A 132 3.92 10.93 11.65
CA PHE A 132 3.60 12.11 10.84
C PHE A 132 3.42 13.39 11.67
N PRO A 133 2.69 13.38 12.82
CA PRO A 133 2.51 14.57 13.64
C PRO A 133 3.83 15.12 14.24
N LEU A 134 4.85 14.26 14.41
CA LEU A 134 6.14 14.69 14.98
C LEU A 134 6.92 15.64 14.07
N PHE A 135 6.56 15.68 12.77
CA PHE A 135 7.18 16.57 11.79
C PHE A 135 6.44 17.89 11.62
N ILE A 136 5.33 18.10 12.37
CA ILE A 136 4.53 19.33 12.36
C ILE A 136 4.93 20.16 13.57
N ASP A 137 5.49 21.34 13.31
CA ASP A 137 5.81 22.33 14.35
C ASP A 137 4.55 23.11 14.75
N GLY A 138 4.11 22.95 15.99
CA GLY A 138 2.94 23.62 16.53
C GLY A 138 3.05 25.15 16.64
N ALA A 139 4.27 25.70 16.57
CA ALA A 139 4.50 27.15 16.54
C ALA A 139 4.29 27.80 15.17
N LEU A 140 4.20 26.98 14.12
CA LEU A 140 4.04 27.43 12.73
C LEU A 140 2.66 27.09 12.18
N LEU A 141 2.24 27.77 11.10
CA LEU A 141 0.98 27.49 10.43
C LEU A 141 0.91 26.02 9.96
N PHE A 142 -0.18 25.34 10.32
CA PHE A 142 -0.41 23.92 10.02
C PHE A 142 -0.45 23.63 8.52
N TRP A 143 -1.27 24.33 7.76
CA TRP A 143 -1.57 23.98 6.37
C TRP A 143 -0.37 24.01 5.42
N PRO A 144 0.56 24.99 5.49
CA PRO A 144 1.76 24.96 4.65
C PRO A 144 2.65 23.74 4.97
N GLN A 145 2.82 23.39 6.24
CA GLN A 145 3.60 22.22 6.65
C GLN A 145 2.94 20.94 6.17
N PHE A 146 1.63 20.82 6.40
CA PHE A 146 0.83 19.68 5.94
C PHE A 146 0.95 19.49 4.42
N ALA A 147 0.83 20.56 3.63
CA ALA A 147 0.94 20.51 2.17
C ALA A 147 2.32 20.00 1.72
N ILE A 148 3.40 20.52 2.32
CA ILE A 148 4.78 20.11 2.00
C ILE A 148 5.01 18.64 2.36
N LEU A 149 4.65 18.23 3.57
CA LEU A 149 4.86 16.85 4.05
C LEU A 149 4.02 15.86 3.24
N SER A 150 2.76 16.20 2.96
CA SER A 150 1.87 15.34 2.17
C SER A 150 2.32 15.23 0.72
N ALA A 151 2.70 16.34 0.08
CA ALA A 151 3.24 16.32 -1.28
C ALA A 151 4.53 15.48 -1.36
N THR A 152 5.42 15.63 -0.38
CA THR A 152 6.66 14.86 -0.28
C THR A 152 6.37 13.36 -0.17
N TYR A 153 5.49 12.97 0.75
CA TYR A 153 5.11 11.55 0.93
C TYR A 153 4.49 10.98 -0.34
N LEU A 154 3.46 11.64 -0.87
CA LEU A 154 2.73 11.15 -2.05
C LEU A 154 3.64 11.04 -3.28
N THR A 155 4.61 11.95 -3.40
CA THR A 155 5.61 11.89 -4.50
C THR A 155 6.52 10.67 -4.33
N ILE A 156 7.11 10.49 -3.15
CA ILE A 156 8.01 9.37 -2.89
C ILE A 156 7.27 8.04 -3.04
N ASP A 157 6.12 7.89 -2.41
CA ASP A 157 5.32 6.66 -2.47
C ASP A 157 4.83 6.37 -3.89
N GLY A 158 4.35 7.39 -4.61
CA GLY A 158 3.95 7.26 -6.02
C GLY A 158 5.11 6.83 -6.92
N LEU A 159 6.33 7.33 -6.70
CA LEU A 159 7.53 6.90 -7.41
C LEU A 159 7.85 5.43 -7.10
N PHE A 160 7.83 5.03 -5.84
CA PHE A 160 8.06 3.63 -5.45
C PHE A 160 7.01 2.70 -6.05
N LEU A 161 5.72 3.01 -5.90
CA LEU A 161 4.64 2.21 -6.49
C LEU A 161 4.78 2.11 -8.01
N THR A 162 5.11 3.22 -8.68
CA THR A 162 5.32 3.23 -10.14
C THR A 162 6.52 2.38 -10.54
N ALA A 163 7.64 2.46 -9.80
CA ALA A 163 8.83 1.66 -10.05
C ALA A 163 8.55 0.15 -9.87
N TYR A 164 7.86 -0.22 -8.80
CA TYR A 164 7.42 -1.61 -8.58
C TYR A 164 6.50 -2.09 -9.71
N GLY A 165 5.52 -1.28 -10.09
CA GLY A 165 4.59 -1.62 -11.18
C GLY A 165 5.26 -1.71 -12.54
N ALA A 166 6.20 -0.81 -12.84
CA ALA A 166 6.97 -0.82 -14.09
C ALA A 166 7.83 -2.07 -14.19
N SER A 167 8.55 -2.41 -13.11
CA SER A 167 9.38 -3.62 -13.02
C SER A 167 8.56 -4.88 -13.23
N ALA A 168 7.42 -5.01 -12.54
CA ALA A 168 6.53 -6.16 -12.67
C ALA A 168 5.92 -6.26 -14.07
N SER A 169 5.46 -5.14 -14.64
CA SER A 169 4.90 -5.11 -15.97
C SER A 169 5.94 -5.40 -17.07
N TRP A 170 7.18 -4.94 -16.89
CA TRP A 170 8.29 -5.24 -17.79
C TRP A 170 8.62 -6.74 -17.76
N LEU A 171 8.76 -7.32 -16.56
CA LEU A 171 9.03 -8.75 -16.39
C LEU A 171 7.89 -9.60 -16.98
N ALA A 172 6.63 -9.23 -16.71
CA ALA A 172 5.47 -9.94 -17.24
C ALA A 172 5.39 -9.94 -18.77
N ARG A 173 5.91 -8.89 -19.44
CA ARG A 173 5.99 -8.86 -20.93
C ARG A 173 7.10 -9.73 -21.47
N ARG A 174 8.16 -9.98 -20.70
CA ARG A 174 9.28 -10.84 -21.11
C ARG A 174 8.96 -12.33 -20.93
N LEU A 175 8.07 -12.66 -20.02
CA LEU A 175 7.67 -14.03 -19.73
C LEU A 175 6.46 -14.42 -20.58
N GLN A 176 6.56 -15.54 -21.31
CA GLN A 176 5.51 -16.08 -22.16
C GLN A 176 5.07 -17.47 -21.66
N GLY A 177 3.87 -17.89 -22.08
CA GLY A 177 3.37 -19.24 -21.79
C GLY A 177 3.21 -19.55 -20.30
N PRO A 178 3.63 -20.73 -19.82
CA PRO A 178 3.43 -21.16 -18.44
C PRO A 178 4.15 -20.27 -17.40
N ALA A 179 5.22 -19.56 -17.79
CA ALA A 179 5.92 -18.64 -16.89
C ALA A 179 5.05 -17.46 -16.46
N ARG A 180 4.07 -17.03 -17.27
CA ARG A 180 3.12 -15.98 -16.90
C ARG A 180 2.11 -16.44 -15.84
N LEU A 181 1.67 -17.69 -15.92
CA LEU A 181 0.81 -18.30 -14.89
C LEU A 181 1.53 -18.37 -13.52
N TRP A 182 2.85 -18.61 -13.55
CA TRP A 182 3.67 -18.56 -12.34
C TRP A 182 3.74 -17.17 -11.74
N LEU A 183 3.82 -16.10 -12.54
CA LEU A 183 3.78 -14.72 -12.04
C LEU A 183 2.48 -14.39 -11.30
N ASP A 184 1.34 -14.79 -11.84
CA ASP A 184 0.05 -14.56 -11.20
C ASP A 184 -0.08 -15.36 -9.89
N ARG A 185 0.43 -16.60 -9.86
CA ARG A 185 0.50 -17.40 -8.64
C ARG A 185 1.45 -16.80 -7.61
N ILE A 186 2.65 -16.40 -8.03
CA ILE A 186 3.63 -15.74 -7.16
C ILE A 186 3.04 -14.45 -6.58
N GLY A 187 2.40 -13.61 -7.40
CA GLY A 187 1.76 -12.37 -6.93
C GLY A 187 0.67 -12.64 -5.90
N GLY A 188 -0.21 -13.62 -6.14
CA GLY A 188 -1.23 -14.05 -5.18
C GLY A 188 -0.63 -14.63 -3.90
N SER A 189 0.43 -15.45 -4.02
CA SER A 189 1.14 -16.03 -2.87
C SER A 189 1.82 -14.95 -2.03
N PHE A 190 2.42 -13.93 -2.65
CA PHE A 190 3.01 -12.80 -1.92
C PHE A 190 1.95 -12.00 -1.15
N MET A 191 0.74 -11.83 -1.68
CA MET A 191 -0.35 -11.18 -0.92
C MET A 191 -0.75 -12.01 0.30
N ILE A 192 -0.86 -13.33 0.16
CA ILE A 192 -1.18 -14.24 1.27
C ILE A 192 -0.02 -14.22 2.28
N LEU A 193 1.23 -14.28 1.83
CA LEU A 193 2.39 -14.20 2.71
C LEU A 193 2.42 -12.90 3.49
N ALA A 194 2.16 -11.76 2.83
CA ALA A 194 2.06 -10.47 3.51
C ALA A 194 0.95 -10.46 4.57
N ALA A 195 -0.20 -11.05 4.26
CA ALA A 195 -1.30 -11.20 5.21
C ALA A 195 -0.90 -12.06 6.42
N VAL A 196 -0.24 -13.20 6.18
CA VAL A 196 0.25 -14.10 7.24
C VAL A 196 1.28 -13.40 8.12
N LEU A 197 2.28 -12.72 7.54
CA LEU A 197 3.30 -12.00 8.29
C LEU A 197 2.69 -10.89 9.15
N LEU A 198 1.69 -10.16 8.65
CA LEU A 198 0.96 -9.17 9.41
C LEU A 198 0.15 -9.79 10.56
N GLY A 199 -0.48 -10.94 10.32
CA GLY A 199 -1.20 -11.70 11.34
C GLY A 199 -0.28 -12.20 12.45
N LEU A 200 0.84 -12.88 12.10
CA LEU A 200 1.80 -13.44 13.04
C LEU A 200 2.47 -12.38 13.93
N LYS A 201 2.88 -11.25 13.33
CA LYS A 201 3.43 -10.12 14.12
C LYS A 201 2.45 -9.60 15.16
N SER A 202 1.15 -9.77 14.95
CA SER A 202 0.11 -9.41 15.90
C SER A 202 0.02 -10.33 17.10
N LEU A 203 0.08 -11.63 16.83
CA LEU A 203 -0.01 -12.62 17.90
C LEU A 203 1.18 -12.52 18.86
N ARG A 204 2.38 -12.21 18.31
CA ARG A 204 3.60 -12.05 19.11
C ARG A 204 3.64 -10.77 19.96
N ASN A 205 2.87 -9.75 19.62
CA ASN A 205 2.77 -8.50 20.38
C ASN A 205 1.61 -8.54 21.40
N ALA A 206 0.79 -9.59 21.39
CA ALA A 206 -0.35 -9.79 22.29
C ALA A 206 -0.03 -10.79 23.44
N SER A 207 1.13 -11.46 23.35
CA SER A 207 1.72 -12.32 24.40
C SER A 207 2.80 -11.54 25.17
#